data_2acd645f1293a188c36b303ffab8f176
#
_entry.id   2acd645f1293a188c36b303ffab8f176
#
_cell.length_a   1.000
_cell.length_b   1.000
_cell.length_c   1.000
_cell.angle_alpha   90.00
_cell.angle_beta   90.00
_cell.angle_gamma   90.00
#
_symmetry.space_group_name_H-M   'P 1'
#
loop_
_entity.id
_entity.type
_entity.pdbx_description
1 polymer ?
#
loop_
_entity_poly.entity_id
_entity_poly.type
_entity_poly.pdbx_seq_one_letter_code
_entity_poly.pdbx_strand_id
1 'polypeptide(L)'
;MSKFPEYKHEKSQEWFNRALDAIPSGVYGHLGPSEGLFLPITKWPLMSDHAKGTYFWDVDGNKYLDFMCAYGPNVLGYCDEDVDAAAMEQLKRGNCTTSPSYKMVECAELLKDTVASADWAFFMKNGSDATTFSVMCARAHTGKKKMFFLQGYYHGDFQWAQKKDYPGILPEEVANNVVIPWFNIDALQQAYDACNGDVAGLIAQPYDHGNFKDNECATKEYWQAVRKFCDEHGMVLIFDDVRTGFRLDIAGSDHYYGIKADLICFCKALANGYNMSACCGGEHMKATASSVTYTGSYWMSAEPFAACLACIPKMKKLDTPTMFRKMGTKLTQGLTDAANEHGFNLVVSGEPALFYLRIANDDSLMLHQEWIAECVSRGLFLASHHNHFMNAAVTDDDIKLAVEIAEDAFGVVAARHPEIEGLK
;
A
#
# COMPACT_ATOMS: atom_id res chain seq x y z
N MET A 1 12.85 19.76 -28.01
CA MET A 1 11.38 19.94 -27.92
C MET A 1 10.82 18.63 -27.40
N SER A 2 9.91 18.69 -26.44
CA SER A 2 9.25 17.51 -25.86
C SER A 2 8.54 16.68 -26.94
N LYS A 3 8.65 15.35 -26.84
CA LYS A 3 7.96 14.39 -27.73
C LYS A 3 6.47 14.27 -27.36
N PHE A 4 6.16 14.49 -26.07
CA PHE A 4 4.82 14.33 -25.52
C PHE A 4 4.23 15.70 -25.16
N PRO A 5 3.02 16.04 -25.64
CA PRO A 5 2.38 17.31 -25.30
C PRO A 5 1.95 17.30 -23.82
N GLU A 6 2.04 18.48 -23.18
CA GLU A 6 1.48 18.65 -21.84
C GLU A 6 -0.05 18.59 -21.89
N TYR A 7 -0.63 17.86 -20.92
CA TYR A 7 -2.07 17.77 -20.72
C TYR A 7 -2.66 19.07 -20.18
N LYS A 8 -3.90 19.33 -20.51
CA LYS A 8 -4.70 20.43 -19.96
C LYS A 8 -5.71 19.90 -18.98
N HIS A 9 -5.99 20.62 -17.91
CA HIS A 9 -6.82 20.20 -16.78
C HIS A 9 -7.91 21.23 -16.46
N GLU A 10 -8.55 21.83 -17.49
CA GLU A 10 -9.53 22.90 -17.31
C GLU A 10 -10.78 22.41 -16.56
N LYS A 11 -11.33 21.26 -16.93
CA LYS A 11 -12.47 20.65 -16.24
C LYS A 11 -12.10 20.14 -14.87
N SER A 12 -10.92 19.55 -14.71
CA SER A 12 -10.40 19.12 -13.40
C SER A 12 -10.34 20.29 -12.43
N GLN A 13 -9.89 21.46 -12.87
CA GLN A 13 -9.88 22.69 -12.06
C GLN A 13 -11.29 23.16 -11.70
N GLU A 14 -12.22 23.14 -12.65
CA GLU A 14 -13.63 23.49 -12.39
C GLU A 14 -14.24 22.57 -11.33
N TRP A 15 -14.07 21.25 -11.47
CA TRP A 15 -14.56 20.28 -10.48
C TRP A 15 -13.89 20.45 -9.12
N PHE A 16 -12.59 20.73 -9.09
CA PHE A 16 -11.88 20.95 -7.83
C PHE A 16 -12.36 22.21 -7.12
N ASN A 17 -12.62 23.31 -7.85
CA ASN A 17 -13.21 24.52 -7.26
C ASN A 17 -14.59 24.23 -6.63
N ARG A 18 -15.42 23.42 -7.29
CA ARG A 18 -16.70 22.95 -6.72
C ARG A 18 -16.49 22.05 -5.50
N ALA A 19 -15.47 21.21 -5.53
CA ALA A 19 -15.15 20.34 -4.40
C ALA A 19 -14.69 21.14 -3.17
N LEU A 20 -13.93 22.22 -3.35
CA LEU A 20 -13.52 23.12 -2.26
C LEU A 20 -14.70 23.76 -1.53
N ASP A 21 -15.82 23.98 -2.21
CA ASP A 21 -17.05 24.48 -1.59
C ASP A 21 -17.80 23.40 -0.81
N ALA A 22 -17.76 22.16 -1.25
CA ALA A 22 -18.58 21.07 -0.72
C ALA A 22 -17.82 20.09 0.21
N ILE A 23 -16.49 19.98 0.08
CA ILE A 23 -15.66 19.02 0.77
C ILE A 23 -14.50 19.75 1.44
N PRO A 24 -14.23 19.52 2.74
CA PRO A 24 -13.07 20.11 3.40
C PRO A 24 -11.79 19.81 2.60
N SER A 25 -11.05 20.87 2.20
CA SER A 25 -9.84 20.81 1.34
C SER A 25 -10.07 20.28 -0.07
N GLY A 26 -11.32 20.15 -0.53
CA GLY A 26 -11.69 19.68 -1.88
C GLY A 26 -11.59 18.17 -2.06
N VAL A 27 -10.53 17.53 -1.56
CA VAL A 27 -10.33 16.09 -1.45
C VAL A 27 -9.76 15.82 -0.06
N TYR A 28 -10.21 14.77 0.59
CA TYR A 28 -9.79 14.46 1.96
C TYR A 28 -8.52 13.61 2.02
N GLY A 29 -7.81 13.73 3.17
CA GLY A 29 -6.62 12.94 3.48
C GLY A 29 -5.46 13.21 2.54
N HIS A 30 -4.56 12.26 2.51
CA HIS A 30 -3.34 12.28 1.68
C HIS A 30 -3.59 12.05 0.18
N LEU A 31 -4.83 11.98 -0.24
CA LEU A 31 -5.23 11.81 -1.65
C LEU A 31 -5.31 13.14 -2.40
N GLY A 32 -5.26 14.26 -1.68
CA GLY A 32 -5.37 15.59 -2.27
C GLY A 32 -4.02 16.17 -2.69
N PRO A 33 -4.05 17.17 -3.57
CA PRO A 33 -2.83 17.88 -4.00
C PRO A 33 -2.20 18.72 -2.89
N SER A 34 -2.84 18.83 -1.73
CA SER A 34 -2.38 19.62 -0.59
C SER A 34 -1.42 18.88 0.34
N GLU A 35 -1.26 17.57 0.24
CA GLU A 35 -0.46 16.81 1.19
C GLU A 35 0.97 16.56 0.67
N GLY A 36 1.87 17.49 0.97
CA GLY A 36 3.29 17.34 0.69
C GLY A 36 3.68 17.36 -0.78
N LEU A 37 2.74 17.71 -1.65
CA LEU A 37 2.98 17.87 -3.06
C LEU A 37 3.22 19.36 -3.36
N PHE A 38 4.46 19.72 -3.63
CA PHE A 38 4.82 21.06 -4.12
C PHE A 38 4.58 21.23 -5.62
N LEU A 39 3.86 20.25 -6.23
CA LEU A 39 3.55 20.28 -7.65
C LEU A 39 2.50 21.34 -7.94
N PRO A 40 2.62 22.05 -9.05
CA PRO A 40 1.54 22.90 -9.52
C PRO A 40 0.26 22.08 -9.68
N ILE A 41 -0.79 22.46 -8.96
CA ILE A 41 -2.10 21.81 -9.02
C ILE A 41 -2.63 21.70 -10.46
N THR A 42 -2.21 22.62 -11.32
CA THR A 42 -2.56 22.66 -12.75
C THR A 42 -1.91 21.54 -13.57
N LYS A 43 -0.94 20.82 -13.03
CA LYS A 43 -0.29 19.67 -13.70
C LYS A 43 -0.81 18.31 -13.21
N TRP A 44 -1.85 18.30 -12.36
CA TRP A 44 -2.34 17.11 -11.71
C TRP A 44 -3.77 16.74 -12.12
N PRO A 45 -4.09 15.46 -12.39
CA PRO A 45 -5.46 15.01 -12.66
C PRO A 45 -6.26 14.97 -11.35
N LEU A 46 -6.92 16.06 -11.02
CA LEU A 46 -7.64 16.22 -9.76
C LEU A 46 -8.89 15.36 -9.65
N MET A 47 -9.51 15.03 -10.79
CA MET A 47 -10.74 14.24 -10.86
C MET A 47 -10.63 13.21 -11.97
N SER A 48 -10.80 11.93 -11.62
CA SER A 48 -10.88 10.83 -12.57
C SER A 48 -12.30 10.64 -13.11
N ASP A 49 -12.43 10.16 -14.32
CA ASP A 49 -13.70 9.80 -14.97
C ASP A 49 -13.89 8.29 -15.02
N HIS A 50 -12.94 7.57 -15.64
CA HIS A 50 -12.97 6.11 -15.74
C HIS A 50 -11.57 5.51 -15.77
N ALA A 51 -11.51 4.16 -15.67
CA ALA A 51 -10.24 3.44 -15.69
C ALA A 51 -10.41 2.07 -16.35
N LYS A 52 -9.35 1.52 -16.96
CA LYS A 52 -9.27 0.15 -17.47
C LYS A 52 -7.84 -0.34 -17.60
N GLY A 53 -7.60 -1.59 -17.22
CA GLY A 53 -6.26 -2.20 -17.26
C GLY A 53 -5.28 -1.45 -16.36
N THR A 54 -4.19 -0.96 -16.91
CA THR A 54 -3.21 -0.14 -16.18
C THR A 54 -3.40 1.37 -16.36
N TYR A 55 -4.53 1.80 -16.92
CA TYR A 55 -4.81 3.20 -17.23
C TYR A 55 -6.03 3.74 -16.52
N PHE A 56 -5.98 5.05 -16.20
CA PHE A 56 -7.19 5.82 -15.89
C PHE A 56 -7.25 7.07 -16.78
N TRP A 57 -8.44 7.66 -16.86
CA TRP A 57 -8.71 8.92 -17.56
C TRP A 57 -9.27 9.94 -16.58
N ASP A 58 -8.81 11.18 -16.70
CA ASP A 58 -9.41 12.28 -15.98
C ASP A 58 -10.67 12.82 -16.69
N VAL A 59 -11.34 13.76 -16.05
CA VAL A 59 -12.56 14.40 -16.59
C VAL A 59 -12.29 15.30 -17.80
N ASP A 60 -11.03 15.64 -18.09
CA ASP A 60 -10.60 16.35 -19.28
C ASP A 60 -10.37 15.40 -20.46
N GLY A 61 -10.38 14.08 -20.22
CA GLY A 61 -10.14 13.02 -21.20
C GLY A 61 -8.66 12.67 -21.39
N ASN A 62 -7.78 13.17 -20.56
CA ASN A 62 -6.36 12.80 -20.56
C ASN A 62 -6.19 11.36 -20.03
N LYS A 63 -5.32 10.58 -20.70
CA LYS A 63 -5.05 9.17 -20.36
C LYS A 63 -3.76 9.05 -19.61
N TYR A 64 -3.77 8.40 -18.46
CA TYR A 64 -2.61 8.19 -17.60
C TYR A 64 -2.28 6.70 -17.49
N LEU A 65 -1.02 6.34 -17.75
CA LEU A 65 -0.43 5.07 -17.36
C LEU A 65 -0.13 5.12 -15.86
N ASP A 66 -0.77 4.27 -15.06
CA ASP A 66 -0.82 4.42 -13.61
C ASP A 66 -0.02 3.35 -12.87
N PHE A 67 1.03 3.79 -12.16
CA PHE A 67 1.80 2.95 -11.23
C PHE A 67 1.47 3.21 -9.76
N MET A 68 0.44 4.00 -9.46
CA MET A 68 -0.09 4.09 -8.10
C MET A 68 -1.16 3.03 -7.81
N CYS A 69 -1.86 2.53 -8.84
CA CYS A 69 -2.87 1.48 -8.73
C CYS A 69 -3.90 1.77 -7.63
N ALA A 70 -4.36 3.04 -7.52
CA ALA A 70 -5.21 3.55 -6.43
C ALA A 70 -4.59 3.31 -5.03
N TYR A 71 -3.29 3.52 -4.86
CA TYR A 71 -2.49 3.19 -3.66
C TYR A 71 -2.43 1.69 -3.34
N GLY A 72 -2.50 0.87 -4.40
CA GLY A 72 -2.23 -0.57 -4.34
C GLY A 72 -3.42 -1.54 -4.42
N PRO A 73 -4.71 -1.14 -4.32
CA PRO A 73 -5.82 -2.09 -4.46
C PRO A 73 -5.88 -2.81 -5.80
N ASN A 74 -5.66 -2.13 -6.92
CA ASN A 74 -5.87 -2.68 -8.27
C ASN A 74 -4.72 -3.58 -8.72
N VAL A 75 -4.56 -4.72 -8.06
CA VAL A 75 -3.46 -5.66 -8.28
C VAL A 75 -3.52 -6.36 -9.65
N LEU A 76 -4.71 -6.60 -10.17
CA LEU A 76 -4.96 -7.16 -11.50
C LEU A 76 -5.17 -6.08 -12.58
N GLY A 77 -5.11 -4.81 -12.20
CA GLY A 77 -5.49 -3.67 -13.00
C GLY A 77 -6.95 -3.26 -12.81
N TYR A 78 -7.31 -2.11 -13.38
CA TYR A 78 -8.66 -1.56 -13.31
C TYR A 78 -9.64 -2.38 -14.16
N CYS A 79 -10.86 -2.53 -13.68
CA CYS A 79 -11.95 -3.20 -14.37
C CYS A 79 -11.56 -4.59 -14.91
N ASP A 80 -10.96 -5.41 -14.04
CA ASP A 80 -10.66 -6.80 -14.37
C ASP A 80 -11.97 -7.58 -14.60
N GLU A 81 -12.11 -8.18 -15.79
CA GLU A 81 -13.38 -8.73 -16.26
C GLU A 81 -13.87 -9.89 -15.39
N ASP A 82 -12.99 -10.74 -14.87
CA ASP A 82 -13.38 -11.88 -14.04
C ASP A 82 -13.84 -11.41 -12.65
N VAL A 83 -13.11 -10.46 -12.06
CA VAL A 83 -13.41 -9.91 -10.74
C VAL A 83 -14.72 -9.11 -10.77
N ASP A 84 -14.86 -8.22 -11.75
CA ASP A 84 -16.05 -7.39 -11.90
C ASP A 84 -17.28 -8.23 -12.22
N ALA A 85 -17.16 -9.25 -13.09
CA ALA A 85 -18.27 -10.17 -13.38
C ALA A 85 -18.76 -10.91 -12.13
N ALA A 86 -17.84 -11.40 -11.29
CA ALA A 86 -18.18 -12.09 -10.05
C ALA A 86 -18.89 -11.16 -9.05
N ALA A 87 -18.40 -9.93 -8.88
CA ALA A 87 -19.01 -8.93 -8.02
C ALA A 87 -20.38 -8.49 -8.52
N MET A 88 -20.53 -8.20 -9.81
CA MET A 88 -21.79 -7.80 -10.43
C MET A 88 -22.84 -8.90 -10.37
N GLU A 89 -22.46 -10.16 -10.55
CA GLU A 89 -23.39 -11.29 -10.39
C GLU A 89 -23.89 -11.39 -8.94
N GLN A 90 -23.01 -11.18 -7.95
CA GLN A 90 -23.42 -11.15 -6.56
C GLN A 90 -24.35 -9.96 -6.24
N LEU A 91 -24.10 -8.78 -6.80
CA LEU A 91 -24.95 -7.61 -6.62
C LEU A 91 -26.40 -7.87 -7.11
N LYS A 92 -26.61 -8.60 -8.21
CA LYS A 92 -27.93 -9.00 -8.69
C LYS A 92 -28.68 -9.93 -7.72
N ARG A 93 -27.96 -10.65 -6.86
CA ARG A 93 -28.52 -11.56 -5.85
C ARG A 93 -28.71 -10.91 -4.47
N GLY A 94 -28.27 -9.70 -4.30
CA GLY A 94 -28.24 -8.94 -3.05
C GLY A 94 -26.85 -8.80 -2.47
N ASN A 95 -26.60 -7.69 -1.79
CA ASN A 95 -25.30 -7.33 -1.28
C ASN A 95 -25.24 -7.32 0.25
N CYS A 96 -25.87 -6.35 0.89
CA CYS A 96 -25.84 -6.18 2.33
C CYS A 96 -27.12 -6.80 2.94
N THR A 97 -27.06 -8.08 3.25
CA THR A 97 -28.20 -8.83 3.79
C THR A 97 -28.07 -9.01 5.30
N THR A 98 -29.19 -9.25 6.00
CA THR A 98 -29.21 -9.43 7.47
C THR A 98 -28.38 -10.62 7.93
N SER A 99 -28.36 -11.71 7.14
CA SER A 99 -27.50 -12.85 7.37
C SER A 99 -26.30 -12.81 6.45
N PRO A 100 -25.10 -13.28 6.88
CA PRO A 100 -23.92 -13.31 6.03
C PRO A 100 -24.11 -14.19 4.80
N SER A 101 -23.51 -13.80 3.68
CA SER A 101 -23.43 -14.63 2.48
C SER A 101 -22.55 -15.86 2.75
N TYR A 102 -22.91 -17.02 2.18
CA TYR A 102 -22.05 -18.20 2.19
C TYR A 102 -20.68 -17.97 1.55
N LYS A 103 -20.57 -17.00 0.66
CA LYS A 103 -19.28 -16.58 0.05
C LYS A 103 -18.26 -16.09 1.07
N MET A 104 -18.70 -15.62 2.23
CA MET A 104 -17.80 -15.32 3.35
C MET A 104 -17.07 -16.58 3.84
N VAL A 105 -17.77 -17.71 3.90
CA VAL A 105 -17.17 -19.00 4.28
C VAL A 105 -16.18 -19.47 3.21
N GLU A 106 -16.59 -19.44 1.94
CA GLU A 106 -15.71 -19.79 0.81
C GLU A 106 -14.44 -18.93 0.79
N CYS A 107 -14.55 -17.61 1.07
CA CYS A 107 -13.40 -16.72 1.19
C CYS A 107 -12.49 -17.08 2.37
N ALA A 108 -13.05 -17.45 3.52
CA ALA A 108 -12.25 -17.86 4.66
C ALA A 108 -11.48 -19.16 4.35
N GLU A 109 -12.13 -20.13 3.71
CA GLU A 109 -11.49 -21.35 3.23
C GLU A 109 -10.39 -21.05 2.21
N LEU A 110 -10.65 -20.19 1.23
CA LEU A 110 -9.66 -19.76 0.24
C LEU A 110 -8.43 -19.11 0.88
N LEU A 111 -8.63 -18.24 1.89
CA LEU A 111 -7.51 -17.62 2.62
C LEU A 111 -6.73 -18.63 3.43
N LYS A 112 -7.37 -19.57 4.10
CA LYS A 112 -6.72 -20.70 4.81
C LYS A 112 -5.87 -21.53 3.86
N ASP A 113 -6.35 -21.80 2.65
CA ASP A 113 -5.62 -22.58 1.63
C ASP A 113 -4.52 -21.80 0.93
N THR A 114 -4.51 -20.46 1.08
CA THR A 114 -3.58 -19.59 0.39
C THR A 114 -2.49 -19.06 1.31
N VAL A 115 -2.86 -18.53 2.47
CA VAL A 115 -1.96 -17.82 3.40
C VAL A 115 -1.32 -18.82 4.37
N ALA A 116 0.00 -18.87 4.40
CA ALA A 116 0.75 -19.89 5.14
C ALA A 116 0.54 -19.86 6.67
N SER A 117 0.21 -18.70 7.24
CA SER A 117 -0.05 -18.51 8.67
C SER A 117 -1.53 -18.46 9.04
N ALA A 118 -2.45 -18.72 8.07
CA ALA A 118 -3.89 -18.64 8.28
C ALA A 118 -4.53 -19.99 8.59
N ASP A 119 -5.00 -20.18 9.81
CA ASP A 119 -5.93 -21.26 10.20
C ASP A 119 -7.38 -20.77 10.26
N TRP A 120 -7.59 -19.45 10.25
CA TRP A 120 -8.89 -18.76 10.22
C TRP A 120 -8.75 -17.37 9.58
N ALA A 121 -9.89 -16.76 9.20
CA ALA A 121 -9.97 -15.39 8.71
C ALA A 121 -11.18 -14.67 9.33
N PHE A 122 -11.01 -13.38 9.65
CA PHE A 122 -12.04 -12.44 10.09
C PHE A 122 -12.07 -11.26 9.14
N PHE A 123 -13.26 -10.88 8.66
CA PHE A 123 -13.41 -9.92 7.56
C PHE A 123 -13.93 -8.55 8.00
N MET A 124 -13.41 -7.51 7.37
CA MET A 124 -13.74 -6.11 7.60
C MET A 124 -13.67 -5.34 6.26
N LYS A 125 -13.57 -4.01 6.29
CA LYS A 125 -13.58 -3.20 5.05
C LYS A 125 -12.26 -2.50 4.73
N ASN A 126 -11.62 -1.88 5.73
CA ASN A 126 -10.38 -1.13 5.54
C ASN A 126 -9.20 -1.80 6.22
N GLY A 127 -7.98 -1.43 5.80
CA GLY A 127 -6.75 -1.87 6.49
C GLY A 127 -6.74 -1.47 7.96
N SER A 128 -7.21 -0.25 8.28
CA SER A 128 -7.34 0.22 9.66
C SER A 128 -8.23 -0.67 10.53
N ASP A 129 -9.29 -1.24 9.96
CA ASP A 129 -10.15 -2.18 10.70
C ASP A 129 -9.37 -3.46 11.06
N ALA A 130 -8.63 -4.03 10.08
CA ALA A 130 -7.89 -5.27 10.26
C ALA A 130 -6.74 -5.11 11.27
N THR A 131 -5.99 -4.02 11.17
CA THR A 131 -4.89 -3.73 12.11
C THR A 131 -5.40 -3.42 13.52
N THR A 132 -6.53 -2.71 13.65
CA THR A 132 -7.16 -2.46 14.95
C THR A 132 -7.62 -3.76 15.59
N PHE A 133 -8.32 -4.61 14.84
CA PHE A 133 -8.75 -5.91 15.33
C PHE A 133 -7.56 -6.76 15.78
N SER A 134 -6.47 -6.81 15.01
CA SER A 134 -5.28 -7.58 15.35
C SER A 134 -4.60 -7.09 16.65
N VAL A 135 -4.53 -5.77 16.86
CA VAL A 135 -4.00 -5.19 18.10
C VAL A 135 -4.90 -5.50 19.29
N MET A 136 -6.24 -5.45 19.11
CA MET A 136 -7.19 -5.86 20.15
C MET A 136 -7.00 -7.33 20.50
N CYS A 137 -6.83 -8.22 19.51
CA CYS A 137 -6.55 -9.64 19.74
C CYS A 137 -5.23 -9.84 20.50
N ALA A 138 -4.15 -9.14 20.14
CA ALA A 138 -2.88 -9.25 20.83
C ALA A 138 -2.99 -8.87 22.31
N ARG A 139 -3.66 -7.76 22.61
CA ARG A 139 -3.93 -7.31 23.98
C ARG A 139 -4.81 -8.28 24.77
N ALA A 140 -5.88 -8.78 24.15
CA ALA A 140 -6.79 -9.74 24.78
C ALA A 140 -6.12 -11.10 25.03
N HIS A 141 -5.25 -11.55 24.12
CA HIS A 141 -4.53 -12.82 24.24
C HIS A 141 -3.50 -12.80 25.38
N THR A 142 -2.75 -11.70 25.49
CA THR A 142 -1.63 -11.59 26.44
C THR A 142 -2.03 -10.97 27.78
N GLY A 143 -3.14 -10.25 27.85
CA GLY A 143 -3.53 -9.41 29.00
C GLY A 143 -2.63 -8.18 29.20
N LYS A 144 -1.72 -7.91 28.29
CA LYS A 144 -0.75 -6.81 28.32
C LYS A 144 -1.24 -5.60 27.52
N LYS A 145 -0.60 -4.42 27.73
CA LYS A 145 -1.14 -3.14 27.22
C LYS A 145 -0.36 -2.56 26.02
N LYS A 146 0.98 -2.60 26.12
CA LYS A 146 1.85 -1.90 25.16
C LYS A 146 1.99 -2.66 23.85
N MET A 147 2.15 -1.91 22.76
CA MET A 147 2.46 -2.44 21.43
C MET A 147 3.75 -1.86 20.93
N PHE A 148 4.61 -2.67 20.33
CA PHE A 148 5.78 -2.24 19.61
C PHE A 148 5.43 -1.93 18.15
N PHE A 149 6.01 -0.85 17.63
CA PHE A 149 5.92 -0.37 16.27
C PHE A 149 7.31 -0.12 15.72
N LEU A 150 7.56 -0.42 14.47
CA LEU A 150 8.81 -0.05 13.84
C LEU A 150 8.76 1.39 13.34
N GLN A 151 9.89 2.10 13.40
CA GLN A 151 9.97 3.52 13.06
C GLN A 151 9.43 3.80 11.63
N GLY A 152 8.68 4.88 11.46
CA GLY A 152 8.08 5.23 10.16
C GLY A 152 6.83 4.43 9.81
N TYR A 153 6.24 3.70 10.75
CA TYR A 153 5.03 2.91 10.55
C TYR A 153 3.84 3.74 10.06
N TYR A 154 2.97 3.03 9.30
CA TYR A 154 1.61 3.45 9.01
C TYR A 154 0.71 2.21 9.06
N HIS A 155 -0.15 2.14 10.08
CA HIS A 155 -1.06 1.01 10.32
C HIS A 155 -2.53 1.42 10.26
N GLY A 156 -2.84 2.47 9.50
CA GLY A 156 -4.18 3.02 9.34
C GLY A 156 -4.43 4.28 10.16
N ASP A 157 -5.68 4.73 10.18
CA ASP A 157 -6.06 6.06 10.63
C ASP A 157 -6.88 6.07 11.93
N PHE A 158 -7.02 4.94 12.63
CA PHE A 158 -7.58 4.96 13.99
C PHE A 158 -6.61 5.63 14.97
N GLN A 159 -7.13 6.28 15.98
CA GLN A 159 -6.39 7.14 16.91
C GLN A 159 -5.14 6.47 17.49
N TRP A 160 -5.24 5.20 17.89
CA TRP A 160 -4.12 4.45 18.45
C TRP A 160 -2.94 4.30 17.48
N ALA A 161 -3.18 4.36 16.16
CA ALA A 161 -2.15 4.20 15.12
C ALA A 161 -1.55 5.53 14.64
N GLN A 162 -2.09 6.66 15.12
CA GLN A 162 -1.68 8.00 14.70
C GLN A 162 -0.47 8.52 15.51
N LYS A 163 0.07 9.66 15.08
CA LYS A 163 1.12 10.38 15.83
C LYS A 163 0.47 11.28 16.88
N LYS A 164 1.10 11.34 18.06
CA LYS A 164 0.60 12.10 19.22
C LYS A 164 0.34 13.60 18.96
N ASP A 165 1.05 14.16 17.98
CA ASP A 165 1.00 15.61 17.69
C ASP A 165 0.03 15.93 16.54
N TYR A 166 -0.73 14.93 16.05
CA TYR A 166 -1.72 15.15 14.99
C TYR A 166 -3.00 15.77 15.57
N PRO A 167 -3.61 16.70 14.86
CA PRO A 167 -4.87 17.32 15.28
C PRO A 167 -5.95 16.27 15.61
N GLY A 168 -6.56 16.38 16.78
CA GLY A 168 -7.63 15.48 17.23
C GLY A 168 -7.16 14.19 17.91
N ILE A 169 -5.85 13.95 18.03
CA ILE A 169 -5.30 12.79 18.74
C ILE A 169 -4.98 13.16 20.19
N LEU A 170 -5.52 12.40 21.14
CA LEU A 170 -5.22 12.57 22.55
C LEU A 170 -3.94 11.79 22.92
N PRO A 171 -3.07 12.36 23.76
CA PRO A 171 -1.86 11.66 24.21
C PRO A 171 -2.14 10.28 24.82
N GLU A 172 -3.29 10.11 25.48
CA GLU A 172 -3.72 8.87 26.12
C GLU A 172 -4.03 7.76 25.12
N GLU A 173 -4.49 8.10 23.90
CA GLU A 173 -4.82 7.13 22.85
C GLU A 173 -3.57 6.43 22.31
N VAL A 174 -2.43 7.13 22.33
CA VAL A 174 -1.14 6.65 21.85
C VAL A 174 -0.14 6.32 22.97
N ALA A 175 -0.54 6.47 24.23
CA ALA A 175 0.35 6.28 25.40
C ALA A 175 0.93 4.85 25.52
N ASN A 176 0.29 3.88 24.89
CA ASN A 176 0.72 2.48 24.89
C ASN A 176 1.55 2.09 23.64
N ASN A 177 1.90 3.05 22.81
CA ASN A 177 2.73 2.81 21.63
C ASN A 177 4.20 3.01 21.97
N VAL A 178 5.04 2.05 21.59
CA VAL A 178 6.49 2.11 21.77
C VAL A 178 7.14 1.94 20.40
N VAL A 179 7.81 2.97 19.92
CA VAL A 179 8.45 2.98 18.60
C VAL A 179 9.88 2.48 18.71
N ILE A 180 10.22 1.49 17.90
CA ILE A 180 11.52 0.80 17.86
C ILE A 180 12.19 1.14 16.51
N PRO A 181 13.50 1.43 16.49
CA PRO A 181 14.21 1.56 15.22
C PRO A 181 14.25 0.23 14.46
N TRP A 182 14.23 0.31 13.13
CA TRP A 182 14.40 -0.85 12.25
C TRP A 182 15.79 -1.48 12.45
N PHE A 183 15.90 -2.76 12.15
CA PHE A 183 17.15 -3.54 12.08
C PHE A 183 17.98 -3.54 13.38
N ASN A 184 17.35 -3.30 14.53
CA ASN A 184 18.02 -3.22 15.81
C ASN A 184 17.32 -4.13 16.85
N ILE A 185 17.80 -5.38 16.96
CA ILE A 185 17.26 -6.37 17.91
C ILE A 185 17.57 -5.98 19.36
N ASP A 186 18.72 -5.36 19.63
CA ASP A 186 19.06 -4.90 20.97
C ASP A 186 18.10 -3.81 21.46
N ALA A 187 17.62 -2.95 20.54
CA ALA A 187 16.60 -1.95 20.86
C ALA A 187 15.25 -2.58 21.23
N LEU A 188 14.89 -3.73 20.65
CA LEU A 188 13.70 -4.49 21.07
C LEU A 188 13.83 -4.95 22.51
N GLN A 189 15.01 -5.52 22.90
CA GLN A 189 15.25 -5.98 24.26
C GLN A 189 15.22 -4.82 25.25
N GLN A 190 15.93 -3.73 24.95
CA GLN A 190 15.97 -2.54 25.80
C GLN A 190 14.56 -1.95 26.03
N ALA A 191 13.75 -1.87 24.96
CA ALA A 191 12.38 -1.37 25.06
C ALA A 191 11.47 -2.33 25.88
N TYR A 192 11.64 -3.63 25.73
CA TYR A 192 10.89 -4.64 26.48
C TYR A 192 11.19 -4.52 27.99
N ASP A 193 12.47 -4.40 28.35
CA ASP A 193 12.90 -4.23 29.73
C ASP A 193 12.38 -2.90 30.32
N ALA A 194 12.45 -1.81 29.55
CA ALA A 194 11.90 -0.51 29.95
C ALA A 194 10.38 -0.53 30.17
N CYS A 195 9.68 -1.43 29.51
CA CYS A 195 8.25 -1.67 29.68
C CYS A 195 7.93 -2.67 30.82
N ASN A 196 8.93 -3.17 31.56
CA ASN A 196 8.77 -4.23 32.57
C ASN A 196 8.00 -5.45 32.04
N GLY A 197 8.17 -5.80 30.78
CA GLY A 197 7.51 -6.92 30.12
C GLY A 197 6.01 -6.72 29.83
N ASP A 198 5.43 -5.53 30.05
CA ASP A 198 4.02 -5.23 29.74
C ASP A 198 3.85 -4.89 28.24
N VAL A 199 4.25 -5.83 27.36
CA VAL A 199 4.19 -5.69 25.90
C VAL A 199 3.34 -6.82 25.31
N ALA A 200 2.21 -6.45 24.69
CA ALA A 200 1.27 -7.40 24.10
C ALA A 200 1.78 -7.99 22.78
N GLY A 201 2.48 -7.18 21.98
CA GLY A 201 2.97 -7.65 20.71
C GLY A 201 3.75 -6.59 19.95
N LEU A 202 4.20 -6.98 18.77
CA LEU A 202 4.80 -6.14 17.76
C LEU A 202 3.94 -6.18 16.49
N ILE A 203 3.57 -5.01 15.97
CA ILE A 203 2.93 -4.85 14.67
C ILE A 203 3.89 -4.15 13.72
N ALA A 204 4.09 -4.71 12.54
CA ALA A 204 4.99 -4.12 11.54
C ALA A 204 4.57 -4.46 10.11
N GLN A 205 4.83 -3.54 9.20
CA GLN A 205 4.90 -3.85 7.77
C GLN A 205 6.15 -4.70 7.48
N PRO A 206 6.17 -5.46 6.35
CA PRO A 206 7.25 -6.42 6.07
C PRO A 206 8.64 -5.82 5.89
N TYR A 207 8.74 -4.55 5.50
CA TYR A 207 9.98 -3.78 5.38
C TYR A 207 9.72 -2.29 5.55
N ASP A 208 10.77 -1.49 5.70
CA ASP A 208 10.64 -0.05 5.85
C ASP A 208 10.29 0.62 4.52
N HIS A 209 9.02 0.96 4.32
CA HIS A 209 8.49 1.65 3.14
C HIS A 209 7.74 2.93 3.55
N GLY A 210 8.42 3.81 4.24
CA GLY A 210 7.88 5.11 4.63
C GLY A 210 7.69 6.06 3.43
N ASN A 211 6.95 7.14 3.66
CA ASN A 211 6.78 8.20 2.66
C ASN A 211 7.99 9.15 2.68
N PHE A 212 8.31 9.75 1.52
CA PHE A 212 9.39 10.73 1.33
C PHE A 212 10.80 10.23 1.67
N LYS A 213 11.03 8.93 1.66
CA LYS A 213 12.33 8.33 1.94
C LYS A 213 12.55 7.06 1.16
N ASP A 214 13.81 6.69 1.00
CA ASP A 214 14.18 5.41 0.41
C ASP A 214 13.60 4.26 1.24
N ASN A 215 13.12 3.23 0.56
CA ASN A 215 12.65 2.01 1.19
C ASN A 215 13.83 1.11 1.55
N GLU A 216 13.79 0.47 2.71
CA GLU A 216 14.82 -0.45 3.15
C GLU A 216 14.23 -1.84 3.39
N CYS A 217 14.62 -2.80 2.54
CA CYS A 217 14.13 -4.16 2.62
C CYS A 217 14.74 -4.88 3.83
N ALA A 218 13.90 -5.61 4.56
CA ALA A 218 14.34 -6.48 5.63
C ALA A 218 15.01 -7.75 5.09
N THR A 219 15.80 -8.43 5.91
CA THR A 219 16.33 -9.76 5.60
C THR A 219 15.54 -10.87 6.29
N LYS A 220 15.68 -12.10 5.81
CA LYS A 220 15.09 -13.27 6.48
C LYS A 220 15.62 -13.44 7.89
N GLU A 221 16.92 -13.22 8.08
CA GLU A 221 17.60 -13.33 9.38
C GLU A 221 17.06 -12.31 10.38
N TYR A 222 16.79 -11.08 9.93
CA TYR A 222 16.16 -10.08 10.79
C TYR A 222 14.78 -10.53 11.28
N TRP A 223 13.91 -10.99 10.38
CA TRP A 223 12.58 -11.45 10.75
C TRP A 223 12.58 -12.72 11.59
N GLN A 224 13.52 -13.63 11.34
CA GLN A 224 13.73 -14.81 12.19
C GLN A 224 14.15 -14.40 13.61
N ALA A 225 15.02 -13.40 13.76
CA ALA A 225 15.42 -12.87 15.07
C ALA A 225 14.23 -12.17 15.77
N VAL A 226 13.42 -11.39 15.05
CA VAL A 226 12.21 -10.76 15.61
C VAL A 226 11.19 -11.82 16.03
N ARG A 227 10.95 -12.86 15.21
CA ARG A 227 10.03 -13.97 15.56
C ARG A 227 10.49 -14.67 16.83
N LYS A 228 11.76 -15.04 16.89
CA LYS A 228 12.36 -15.67 18.06
C LYS A 228 12.19 -14.79 19.31
N PHE A 229 12.46 -13.48 19.18
CA PHE A 229 12.27 -12.53 20.28
C PHE A 229 10.81 -12.52 20.78
N CYS A 230 9.84 -12.47 19.85
CA CYS A 230 8.42 -12.50 20.22
C CYS A 230 8.05 -13.80 20.94
N ASP A 231 8.56 -14.96 20.48
CA ASP A 231 8.31 -16.27 21.10
C ASP A 231 8.88 -16.35 22.52
N GLU A 232 10.11 -15.90 22.72
CA GLU A 232 10.79 -15.93 24.03
C GLU A 232 10.11 -15.03 25.07
N HIS A 233 9.41 -13.98 24.65
CA HIS A 233 8.75 -13.02 25.53
C HIS A 233 7.22 -13.15 25.59
N GLY A 234 6.65 -14.13 24.88
CA GLY A 234 5.19 -14.34 24.79
C GLY A 234 4.48 -13.12 24.21
N MET A 235 5.06 -12.52 23.18
CA MET A 235 4.51 -11.39 22.42
C MET A 235 3.86 -11.88 21.14
N VAL A 236 2.74 -11.26 20.75
CA VAL A 236 2.07 -11.55 19.48
C VAL A 236 2.77 -10.80 18.35
N LEU A 237 3.22 -11.51 17.31
CA LEU A 237 3.75 -10.90 16.09
C LEU A 237 2.64 -10.70 15.07
N ILE A 238 2.39 -9.44 14.70
CA ILE A 238 1.39 -9.04 13.72
C ILE A 238 2.10 -8.53 12.46
N PHE A 239 1.86 -9.18 11.32
CA PHE A 239 2.28 -8.67 10.02
C PHE A 239 1.18 -7.80 9.41
N ASP A 240 1.48 -6.52 9.20
CA ASP A 240 0.63 -5.62 8.41
C ASP A 240 0.98 -5.76 6.93
N ASP A 241 0.28 -6.67 6.29
CA ASP A 241 0.44 -6.99 4.87
C ASP A 241 -0.58 -6.26 3.97
N VAL A 242 -1.19 -5.19 4.49
CA VAL A 242 -2.18 -4.38 3.78
C VAL A 242 -1.62 -3.80 2.48
N ARG A 243 -0.33 -3.43 2.44
CA ARG A 243 0.31 -2.86 1.26
C ARG A 243 1.02 -3.91 0.41
N THR A 244 1.70 -4.84 1.04
CA THR A 244 2.61 -5.83 0.45
C THR A 244 1.96 -7.17 0.13
N GLY A 245 0.83 -7.47 0.73
CA GLY A 245 0.12 -8.75 0.59
C GLY A 245 -0.15 -9.12 -0.86
N PHE A 246 0.11 -10.39 -1.19
CA PHE A 246 0.00 -10.99 -2.52
C PHE A 246 0.95 -10.40 -3.59
N ARG A 247 1.87 -9.50 -3.17
CA ARG A 247 2.88 -8.91 -4.06
C ARG A 247 4.27 -9.47 -3.89
N LEU A 248 4.68 -9.74 -2.64
CA LEU A 248 5.96 -10.36 -2.36
C LEU A 248 5.88 -11.88 -2.49
N ASP A 249 4.84 -12.46 -1.91
CA ASP A 249 4.49 -13.88 -1.97
C ASP A 249 2.97 -14.04 -1.91
N ILE A 250 2.45 -14.99 -2.66
CA ILE A 250 1.01 -15.28 -2.67
C ILE A 250 0.53 -15.86 -1.34
N ALA A 251 1.44 -16.48 -0.57
CA ALA A 251 1.16 -17.08 0.73
C ALA A 251 1.31 -16.12 1.92
N GLY A 252 1.61 -14.85 1.66
CA GLY A 252 1.85 -13.82 2.68
C GLY A 252 3.30 -13.38 2.76
N SER A 253 3.55 -12.13 3.16
CA SER A 253 4.91 -11.62 3.26
C SER A 253 5.71 -12.26 4.40
N ASP A 254 5.08 -12.77 5.43
CA ASP A 254 5.74 -13.57 6.47
C ASP A 254 6.32 -14.87 5.91
N HIS A 255 5.62 -15.53 4.98
CA HIS A 255 6.13 -16.69 4.24
C HIS A 255 7.33 -16.30 3.35
N TYR A 256 7.29 -15.14 2.68
CA TYR A 256 8.43 -14.62 1.92
C TYR A 256 9.71 -14.52 2.76
N TYR A 257 9.58 -14.10 4.01
CA TYR A 257 10.69 -14.01 4.96
C TYR A 257 11.00 -15.31 5.71
N GLY A 258 10.24 -16.37 5.47
CA GLY A 258 10.47 -17.70 6.08
C GLY A 258 10.10 -17.78 7.55
N ILE A 259 9.11 -17.01 7.99
CA ILE A 259 8.55 -17.05 9.34
C ILE A 259 7.04 -17.28 9.29
N LYS A 260 6.41 -17.48 10.44
CA LYS A 260 4.95 -17.44 10.62
C LYS A 260 4.60 -16.33 11.59
N ALA A 261 3.78 -15.38 11.16
CA ALA A 261 3.14 -14.42 12.04
C ALA A 261 2.03 -15.10 12.87
N ASP A 262 1.74 -14.57 14.06
CA ASP A 262 0.56 -15.00 14.83
C ASP A 262 -0.73 -14.47 14.22
N LEU A 263 -0.67 -13.23 13.70
CA LEU A 263 -1.74 -12.54 12.98
C LEU A 263 -1.15 -11.84 11.73
N ILE A 264 -1.89 -11.86 10.64
CA ILE A 264 -1.54 -11.17 9.41
C ILE A 264 -2.76 -10.41 8.86
N CYS A 265 -2.56 -9.15 8.47
CA CYS A 265 -3.62 -8.26 8.02
C CYS A 265 -3.53 -8.01 6.52
N PHE A 266 -4.63 -8.21 5.79
CA PHE A 266 -4.76 -7.94 4.36
C PHE A 266 -5.84 -6.91 4.07
N CYS A 267 -5.67 -6.16 2.97
CA CYS A 267 -6.67 -5.29 2.37
C CYS A 267 -6.32 -5.12 0.87
N LYS A 268 -6.49 -3.96 0.31
CA LYS A 268 -6.02 -3.53 -1.02
C LYS A 268 -6.09 -4.63 -2.09
N ALA A 269 -4.98 -5.35 -2.32
CA ALA A 269 -4.88 -6.41 -3.33
C ALA A 269 -5.82 -7.60 -3.11
N LEU A 270 -6.44 -7.72 -1.92
CA LEU A 270 -7.28 -8.85 -1.55
C LEU A 270 -8.46 -9.07 -2.49
N ALA A 271 -9.06 -7.98 -3.01
CA ALA A 271 -10.27 -8.04 -3.82
C ALA A 271 -10.23 -7.05 -5.01
N ASN A 272 -9.05 -6.71 -5.52
CA ASN A 272 -8.84 -5.87 -6.71
C ASN A 272 -9.67 -4.57 -6.73
N GLY A 273 -9.65 -3.79 -5.63
CA GLY A 273 -10.36 -2.51 -5.54
C GLY A 273 -11.74 -2.58 -4.88
N TYR A 274 -12.32 -3.78 -4.68
CA TYR A 274 -13.53 -3.95 -3.87
C TYR A 274 -13.22 -3.85 -2.38
N ASN A 275 -14.10 -3.17 -1.62
CA ASN A 275 -13.87 -2.81 -0.22
C ASN A 275 -13.87 -4.03 0.69
N MET A 276 -12.69 -4.58 0.98
CA MET A 276 -12.52 -5.74 1.83
C MET A 276 -11.17 -5.73 2.52
N SER A 277 -11.17 -6.11 3.78
CA SER A 277 -9.95 -6.45 4.53
C SER A 277 -10.17 -7.73 5.33
N ALA A 278 -9.07 -8.36 5.71
CA ALA A 278 -9.08 -9.57 6.52
C ALA A 278 -7.93 -9.53 7.54
N CYS A 279 -8.21 -10.00 8.75
CA CYS A 279 -7.19 -10.46 9.67
C CYS A 279 -7.23 -11.99 9.68
N CYS A 280 -6.10 -12.60 9.34
CA CYS A 280 -5.92 -14.05 9.42
C CYS A 280 -5.00 -14.38 10.59
N GLY A 281 -5.08 -15.59 11.13
CA GLY A 281 -4.20 -15.98 12.23
C GLY A 281 -4.13 -17.47 12.47
N GLY A 282 -3.17 -17.87 13.31
CA GLY A 282 -2.98 -19.25 13.75
C GLY A 282 -4.08 -19.73 14.68
N GLU A 283 -4.28 -21.05 14.76
CA GLU A 283 -5.35 -21.68 15.57
C GLU A 283 -5.28 -21.24 17.04
N HIS A 284 -4.07 -21.02 17.60
CA HIS A 284 -3.89 -20.57 18.99
C HIS A 284 -4.52 -19.18 19.29
N MET A 285 -4.71 -18.35 18.27
CA MET A 285 -5.34 -17.02 18.39
C MET A 285 -6.87 -17.05 18.21
N LYS A 286 -7.44 -18.14 17.67
CA LYS A 286 -8.84 -18.23 17.25
C LYS A 286 -9.85 -17.99 18.37
N ALA A 287 -9.65 -18.61 19.52
CA ALA A 287 -10.51 -18.41 20.68
C ALA A 287 -10.51 -16.96 21.17
N THR A 288 -9.33 -16.34 21.21
CA THR A 288 -9.20 -14.92 21.56
C THR A 288 -9.89 -14.03 20.52
N ALA A 289 -9.64 -14.26 19.25
CA ALA A 289 -10.29 -13.52 18.16
C ALA A 289 -11.82 -13.57 18.25
N SER A 290 -12.38 -14.73 18.62
CA SER A 290 -13.82 -14.91 18.80
C SER A 290 -14.39 -14.14 20.01
N SER A 291 -13.56 -13.81 21.00
CA SER A 291 -13.97 -13.05 22.20
C SER A 291 -13.94 -11.53 22.02
N VAL A 292 -13.23 -11.04 20.99
CA VAL A 292 -13.14 -9.60 20.71
C VAL A 292 -14.43 -9.12 20.04
N THR A 293 -15.12 -8.17 20.68
CA THR A 293 -16.31 -7.54 20.09
C THR A 293 -15.88 -6.46 19.11
N TYR A 294 -16.01 -6.75 17.83
CA TYR A 294 -15.67 -5.83 16.75
C TYR A 294 -16.54 -6.09 15.52
N THR A 295 -17.27 -5.08 15.03
CA THR A 295 -18.26 -5.26 13.96
C THR A 295 -18.53 -3.95 13.20
N GLY A 296 -19.08 -4.07 12.00
CA GLY A 296 -19.55 -2.97 11.17
C GLY A 296 -20.69 -3.40 10.26
N SER A 297 -21.68 -2.55 10.05
CA SER A 297 -22.88 -2.88 9.28
C SER A 297 -22.61 -3.39 7.86
N TYR A 298 -21.56 -2.90 7.21
CA TYR A 298 -21.20 -3.28 5.84
C TYR A 298 -20.19 -4.41 5.75
N TRP A 299 -19.70 -4.95 6.87
CA TRP A 299 -18.61 -5.93 6.84
C TRP A 299 -19.02 -7.26 6.23
N MET A 300 -20.32 -7.56 6.23
CA MET A 300 -20.88 -8.76 5.60
C MET A 300 -21.45 -8.52 4.20
N SER A 301 -21.19 -7.33 3.57
CA SER A 301 -21.59 -7.14 2.17
C SER A 301 -20.91 -8.17 1.26
N ALA A 302 -21.69 -8.73 0.34
CA ALA A 302 -21.35 -9.99 -0.34
C ALA A 302 -20.53 -9.80 -1.61
N GLU A 303 -20.60 -8.62 -2.27
CA GLU A 303 -19.86 -8.36 -3.51
C GLU A 303 -18.34 -8.43 -3.35
N PRO A 304 -17.71 -7.96 -2.25
CA PRO A 304 -16.25 -8.06 -2.15
C PRO A 304 -15.80 -9.50 -1.90
N PHE A 305 -16.63 -10.33 -1.26
CA PHE A 305 -16.33 -11.77 -1.14
C PHE A 305 -16.32 -12.44 -2.52
N ALA A 306 -17.29 -12.10 -3.39
CA ALA A 306 -17.32 -12.61 -4.75
C ALA A 306 -16.10 -12.12 -5.56
N ALA A 307 -15.71 -10.85 -5.41
CA ALA A 307 -14.51 -10.29 -6.02
C ALA A 307 -13.23 -11.00 -5.55
N CYS A 308 -13.08 -11.23 -4.24
CA CYS A 308 -11.95 -11.94 -3.65
C CYS A 308 -11.82 -13.37 -4.19
N LEU A 309 -12.95 -14.10 -4.29
CA LEU A 309 -13.00 -15.46 -4.83
C LEU A 309 -12.60 -15.56 -6.31
N ALA A 310 -12.70 -14.48 -7.07
CA ALA A 310 -12.18 -14.38 -8.43
C ALA A 310 -10.72 -13.88 -8.45
N CYS A 311 -10.37 -12.91 -7.59
CA CYS A 311 -9.08 -12.24 -7.58
C CYS A 311 -7.93 -13.17 -7.18
N ILE A 312 -8.01 -13.84 -6.03
CA ILE A 312 -6.91 -14.66 -5.50
C ILE A 312 -6.57 -15.84 -6.43
N PRO A 313 -7.52 -16.64 -6.93
CA PRO A 313 -7.19 -17.70 -7.88
C PRO A 313 -6.55 -17.19 -9.18
N LYS A 314 -6.96 -16.00 -9.66
CA LYS A 314 -6.36 -15.37 -10.83
C LYS A 314 -4.92 -14.92 -10.57
N MET A 315 -4.63 -14.34 -9.40
CA MET A 315 -3.27 -14.01 -8.99
C MET A 315 -2.38 -15.25 -8.89
N LYS A 316 -2.87 -16.35 -8.31
CA LYS A 316 -2.17 -17.65 -8.27
C LYS A 316 -1.86 -18.16 -9.67
N LYS A 317 -2.84 -18.16 -10.57
CA LYS A 317 -2.70 -18.63 -11.96
C LYS A 317 -1.65 -17.83 -12.74
N LEU A 318 -1.57 -16.52 -12.50
CA LEU A 318 -0.61 -15.63 -13.16
C LEU A 318 0.77 -15.62 -12.50
N ASP A 319 0.91 -16.20 -11.30
CA ASP A 319 2.10 -16.05 -10.45
C ASP A 319 2.52 -14.57 -10.33
N THR A 320 1.58 -13.77 -9.81
CA THR A 320 1.75 -12.31 -9.76
C THR A 320 3.01 -11.85 -9.03
N PRO A 321 3.49 -12.47 -7.94
CA PRO A 321 4.76 -12.07 -7.32
C PRO A 321 5.96 -12.17 -8.28
N THR A 322 6.08 -13.28 -9.02
CA THR A 322 7.15 -13.46 -10.02
C THR A 322 7.00 -12.48 -11.18
N MET A 323 5.77 -12.30 -11.68
CA MET A 323 5.46 -11.34 -12.73
C MET A 323 5.82 -9.91 -12.31
N PHE A 324 5.42 -9.48 -11.13
CA PHE A 324 5.68 -8.12 -10.62
C PHE A 324 7.17 -7.87 -10.43
N ARG A 325 7.92 -8.84 -9.90
CA ARG A 325 9.38 -8.71 -9.78
C ARG A 325 10.03 -8.53 -11.14
N LYS A 326 9.65 -9.34 -12.12
CA LYS A 326 10.17 -9.24 -13.49
C LYS A 326 9.86 -7.90 -14.14
N MET A 327 8.58 -7.50 -14.13
CA MET A 327 8.12 -6.29 -14.82
C MET A 327 8.58 -5.02 -14.08
N GLY A 328 8.57 -5.03 -12.74
CA GLY A 328 9.08 -3.93 -11.93
C GLY A 328 10.57 -3.70 -12.11
N THR A 329 11.38 -4.78 -12.13
CA THR A 329 12.81 -4.66 -12.42
C THR A 329 13.06 -4.07 -13.83
N LYS A 330 12.30 -4.51 -14.84
CA LYS A 330 12.41 -3.96 -16.19
C LYS A 330 12.07 -2.48 -16.25
N LEU A 331 10.98 -2.08 -15.58
CA LEU A 331 10.55 -0.68 -15.50
C LEU A 331 11.60 0.18 -14.80
N THR A 332 12.01 -0.20 -13.60
CA THR A 332 12.94 0.61 -12.80
C THR A 332 14.33 0.72 -13.45
N GLN A 333 14.81 -0.33 -14.12
CA GLN A 333 16.03 -0.25 -14.90
C GLN A 333 15.90 0.75 -16.06
N GLY A 334 14.81 0.68 -16.83
CA GLY A 334 14.57 1.63 -17.92
C GLY A 334 14.47 3.09 -17.44
N LEU A 335 13.82 3.33 -16.30
CA LEU A 335 13.75 4.67 -15.70
C LEU A 335 15.12 5.17 -15.25
N THR A 336 15.96 4.29 -14.68
CA THR A 336 17.33 4.62 -14.27
C THR A 336 18.20 4.93 -15.48
N ASP A 337 18.10 4.15 -16.55
CA ASP A 337 18.84 4.38 -17.79
C ASP A 337 18.45 5.73 -18.41
N ALA A 338 17.15 6.03 -18.49
CA ALA A 338 16.63 7.31 -18.97
C ALA A 338 17.11 8.50 -18.12
N ALA A 339 17.17 8.36 -16.80
CA ALA A 339 17.73 9.39 -15.92
C ALA A 339 19.20 9.65 -16.21
N ASN A 340 20.00 8.59 -16.36
CA ASN A 340 21.45 8.67 -16.62
C ASN A 340 21.77 9.37 -17.95
N GLU A 341 20.96 9.15 -19.01
CA GLU A 341 21.12 9.81 -20.31
C GLU A 341 21.03 11.34 -20.20
N HIS A 342 20.28 11.84 -19.21
CA HIS A 342 20.10 13.27 -18.95
C HIS A 342 20.94 13.80 -17.78
N GLY A 343 21.86 13.00 -17.23
CA GLY A 343 22.76 13.42 -16.16
C GLY A 343 22.17 13.37 -14.76
N PHE A 344 21.01 12.71 -14.57
CA PHE A 344 20.43 12.45 -13.25
C PHE A 344 20.88 11.10 -12.72
N ASN A 345 20.94 10.97 -11.41
CA ASN A 345 21.07 9.70 -10.72
C ASN A 345 19.72 9.37 -10.04
N LEU A 346 18.97 8.44 -10.61
CA LEU A 346 17.70 7.99 -10.04
C LEU A 346 17.92 6.80 -9.10
N VAL A 347 17.72 7.02 -7.81
CA VAL A 347 17.75 5.97 -6.78
C VAL A 347 16.42 5.22 -6.82
N VAL A 348 16.52 3.90 -6.99
CA VAL A 348 15.40 2.96 -6.87
C VAL A 348 15.57 2.17 -5.59
N SER A 349 14.55 2.10 -4.75
CA SER A 349 14.60 1.40 -3.47
C SER A 349 13.34 0.58 -3.21
N GLY A 350 13.44 -0.42 -2.33
CA GLY A 350 12.37 -1.37 -2.03
C GLY A 350 12.31 -2.56 -3.00
N GLU A 351 11.24 -3.33 -2.89
CA GLU A 351 10.99 -4.49 -3.75
C GLU A 351 10.49 -4.06 -5.13
N PRO A 352 10.86 -4.73 -6.22
CA PRO A 352 10.42 -4.35 -7.57
C PRO A 352 8.89 -4.32 -7.75
N ALA A 353 8.15 -5.10 -6.96
CA ALA A 353 6.70 -5.09 -6.94
C ALA A 353 6.10 -3.81 -6.32
N LEU A 354 6.89 -3.12 -5.46
CA LEU A 354 6.52 -1.92 -4.70
C LEU A 354 7.75 -1.02 -4.53
N PHE A 355 8.19 -0.40 -5.60
CA PHE A 355 9.41 0.40 -5.62
C PHE A 355 9.16 1.87 -5.25
N TYR A 356 10.16 2.53 -4.69
CA TYR A 356 10.20 3.97 -4.52
C TYR A 356 11.31 4.58 -5.39
N LEU A 357 11.07 5.78 -5.88
CA LEU A 357 11.97 6.53 -6.74
C LEU A 357 12.37 7.84 -6.08
N ARG A 358 13.64 8.23 -6.21
CA ARG A 358 14.14 9.52 -5.78
C ARG A 358 15.34 9.95 -6.63
N ILE A 359 15.39 11.22 -7.03
CA ILE A 359 16.60 11.80 -7.61
C ILE A 359 17.63 11.94 -6.48
N ALA A 360 18.83 11.42 -6.66
CA ALA A 360 19.92 11.54 -5.70
C ALA A 360 20.40 13.00 -5.57
N ASN A 361 20.96 13.33 -4.41
CA ASN A 361 21.49 14.68 -4.11
C ASN A 361 20.43 15.80 -4.18
N ASP A 362 19.15 15.44 -4.03
CA ASP A 362 18.02 16.35 -3.91
C ASP A 362 17.32 16.14 -2.55
N ASP A 363 17.97 16.61 -1.47
CA ASP A 363 17.45 16.48 -0.11
C ASP A 363 16.13 17.23 0.09
N SER A 364 15.86 18.22 -0.74
CA SER A 364 14.60 18.97 -0.73
C SER A 364 13.46 18.25 -1.41
N LEU A 365 13.74 17.25 -2.23
CA LEU A 365 12.83 16.58 -3.15
C LEU A 365 12.16 17.52 -4.18
N MET A 366 12.60 18.76 -4.32
CA MET A 366 11.97 19.72 -5.23
C MET A 366 12.24 19.37 -6.69
N LEU A 367 13.47 18.98 -7.02
CA LEU A 367 13.85 18.54 -8.36
C LEU A 367 13.13 17.24 -8.74
N HIS A 368 13.09 16.30 -7.78
CA HIS A 368 12.34 15.05 -7.94
C HIS A 368 10.85 15.32 -8.20
N GLN A 369 10.24 16.23 -7.44
CA GLN A 369 8.83 16.58 -7.64
C GLN A 369 8.59 17.29 -8.98
N GLU A 370 9.52 18.12 -9.44
CA GLU A 370 9.44 18.73 -10.78
C GLU A 370 9.45 17.68 -11.87
N TRP A 371 10.36 16.70 -11.81
CA TRP A 371 10.37 15.57 -12.74
C TRP A 371 9.07 14.76 -12.71
N ILE A 372 8.53 14.45 -11.53
CA ILE A 372 7.24 13.78 -11.38
C ILE A 372 6.11 14.61 -12.04
N ALA A 373 6.09 15.94 -11.84
CA ALA A 373 5.09 16.81 -12.48
C ALA A 373 5.16 16.75 -14.01
N GLU A 374 6.38 16.74 -14.57
CA GLU A 374 6.58 16.61 -16.01
C GLU A 374 6.14 15.22 -16.53
N CYS A 375 6.38 14.13 -15.77
CA CYS A 375 5.85 12.80 -16.10
C CYS A 375 4.31 12.78 -16.10
N VAL A 376 3.70 13.28 -15.03
CA VAL A 376 2.23 13.28 -14.87
C VAL A 376 1.58 14.13 -15.97
N SER A 377 2.10 15.31 -16.24
CA SER A 377 1.55 16.18 -17.30
C SER A 377 1.67 15.62 -18.71
N ARG A 378 2.36 14.48 -18.90
CA ARG A 378 2.51 13.76 -20.18
C ARG A 378 1.92 12.35 -20.18
N GLY A 379 1.18 12.02 -19.11
CA GLY A 379 0.43 10.77 -19.06
C GLY A 379 1.10 9.60 -18.35
N LEU A 380 2.21 9.82 -17.63
CA LEU A 380 2.80 8.84 -16.73
C LEU A 380 2.50 9.23 -15.28
N PHE A 381 1.57 8.52 -14.63
CA PHE A 381 1.16 8.84 -13.28
C PHE A 381 2.07 8.18 -12.24
N LEU A 382 2.90 9.00 -11.63
CA LEU A 382 3.81 8.69 -10.53
C LEU A 382 3.54 9.62 -9.34
N ALA A 383 3.98 9.25 -8.15
CA ALA A 383 3.90 10.07 -6.95
C ALA A 383 5.29 10.31 -6.37
N SER A 384 5.55 11.53 -5.89
CA SER A 384 6.85 11.89 -5.35
C SER A 384 7.07 11.39 -3.91
N HIS A 385 5.99 11.15 -3.18
CA HIS A 385 6.02 10.88 -1.74
C HIS A 385 5.78 9.43 -1.36
N HIS A 386 5.32 8.60 -2.29
CA HIS A 386 4.84 7.24 -2.00
C HIS A 386 5.52 6.22 -2.91
N ASN A 387 5.61 4.98 -2.46
CA ASN A 387 6.05 3.90 -3.34
C ASN A 387 5.02 3.63 -4.45
N HIS A 388 5.50 3.09 -5.54
CA HIS A 388 4.71 2.70 -6.71
C HIS A 388 4.39 1.21 -6.67
N PHE A 389 3.42 0.78 -7.48
CA PHE A 389 2.94 -0.61 -7.50
C PHE A 389 2.92 -1.16 -8.93
N MET A 390 3.29 -2.42 -9.05
CA MET A 390 2.99 -3.18 -10.26
C MET A 390 1.58 -3.77 -10.20
N ASN A 391 0.93 -3.88 -11.35
CA ASN A 391 -0.32 -4.62 -11.52
C ASN A 391 -0.22 -5.61 -12.69
N ALA A 392 -1.12 -6.58 -12.74
CA ALA A 392 -1.03 -7.67 -13.72
C ALA A 392 -1.48 -7.30 -15.15
N ALA A 393 -2.02 -6.10 -15.34
CA ALA A 393 -2.41 -5.60 -16.66
C ALA A 393 -1.25 -4.89 -17.40
N VAL A 394 -0.13 -4.61 -16.71
CA VAL A 394 1.03 -3.93 -17.33
C VAL A 394 1.68 -4.84 -18.38
N THR A 395 1.89 -4.29 -19.56
CA THR A 395 2.56 -4.95 -20.69
C THR A 395 3.98 -4.42 -20.92
N ASP A 396 4.74 -5.09 -21.78
CA ASP A 396 6.05 -4.60 -22.22
C ASP A 396 5.97 -3.27 -22.98
N ASP A 397 4.88 -3.04 -23.73
CA ASP A 397 4.64 -1.78 -24.42
C ASP A 397 4.33 -0.65 -23.44
N ASP A 398 3.61 -0.92 -22.35
CA ASP A 398 3.36 0.05 -21.29
C ASP A 398 4.66 0.46 -20.59
N ILE A 399 5.54 -0.49 -20.32
CA ILE A 399 6.87 -0.19 -19.74
C ILE A 399 7.68 0.68 -20.70
N LYS A 400 7.71 0.34 -21.97
CA LYS A 400 8.40 1.15 -22.99
C LYS A 400 7.85 2.57 -23.03
N LEU A 401 6.53 2.73 -23.05
CA LEU A 401 5.87 4.03 -23.02
C LEU A 401 6.23 4.82 -21.75
N ALA A 402 6.22 4.16 -20.58
CA ALA A 402 6.61 4.80 -19.32
C ALA A 402 8.03 5.35 -19.37
N VAL A 403 8.98 4.56 -19.88
CA VAL A 403 10.38 4.97 -20.03
C VAL A 403 10.54 6.13 -21.01
N GLU A 404 9.85 6.10 -22.15
CA GLU A 404 9.88 7.17 -23.14
C GLU A 404 9.33 8.51 -22.59
N ILE A 405 8.24 8.46 -21.80
CA ILE A 405 7.69 9.66 -21.15
C ILE A 405 8.64 10.17 -20.07
N ALA A 406 9.20 9.28 -19.26
CA ALA A 406 10.14 9.63 -18.20
C ALA A 406 11.43 10.25 -18.76
N GLU A 407 11.97 9.72 -19.85
CA GLU A 407 13.12 10.25 -20.58
C GLU A 407 12.85 11.67 -21.08
N ASP A 408 11.69 11.88 -21.74
CA ASP A 408 11.30 13.20 -22.23
C ASP A 408 11.16 14.21 -21.07
N ALA A 409 10.59 13.78 -19.95
CA ALA A 409 10.46 14.60 -18.74
C ALA A 409 11.84 14.96 -18.14
N PHE A 410 12.79 14.01 -18.07
CA PHE A 410 14.16 14.29 -17.65
C PHE A 410 14.83 15.31 -18.58
N GLY A 411 14.65 15.19 -19.90
CA GLY A 411 15.16 16.17 -20.86
C GLY A 411 14.61 17.59 -20.65
N VAL A 412 13.33 17.72 -20.30
CA VAL A 412 12.71 19.01 -19.98
C VAL A 412 13.31 19.62 -18.71
N VAL A 413 13.44 18.82 -17.65
CA VAL A 413 14.00 19.27 -16.37
C VAL A 413 15.48 19.64 -16.53
N ALA A 414 16.28 18.83 -17.22
CA ALA A 414 17.68 19.12 -17.50
C ALA A 414 17.86 20.46 -18.26
N ALA A 415 16.98 20.75 -19.21
CA ALA A 415 17.05 22.01 -19.96
C ALA A 415 16.73 23.26 -19.11
N ARG A 416 15.95 23.10 -18.02
CA ARG A 416 15.65 24.19 -17.06
C ARG A 416 16.75 24.37 -16.01
N HIS A 417 17.49 23.33 -15.73
CA HIS A 417 18.52 23.26 -14.69
C HIS A 417 19.89 22.88 -15.27
N PRO A 418 20.52 23.76 -16.07
CA PRO A 418 21.81 23.46 -16.68
C PRO A 418 22.95 23.26 -15.66
N GLU A 419 22.75 23.68 -14.41
CA GLU A 419 23.68 23.45 -13.28
C GLU A 419 23.76 22.01 -12.84
N ILE A 420 22.82 21.14 -13.24
CA ILE A 420 22.73 19.72 -12.83
C ILE A 420 23.90 18.88 -13.40
N GLU A 421 24.61 19.34 -14.42
CA GLU A 421 25.82 18.65 -14.90
C GLU A 421 26.86 18.37 -13.79
N GLY A 422 26.76 19.03 -12.65
CA GLY A 422 27.57 18.81 -11.47
C GLY A 422 27.03 17.77 -10.47
N LEU A 423 25.84 17.20 -10.70
CA LEU A 423 25.21 16.20 -9.82
C LEU A 423 25.49 14.74 -10.25
N LYS A 424 26.35 14.54 -11.26
CA LYS A 424 26.79 13.22 -11.74
C LYS A 424 27.64 12.49 -10.71
#